data_aae273bf5f9e1b518c72e568bf4bdb81
#
_entry.id   aae273bf5f9e1b518c72e568bf4bdb81
#
_cell.length_a   1.000
_cell.length_b   1.000
_cell.length_c   1.000
_cell.angle_alpha   90.00
_cell.angle_beta   90.00
_cell.angle_gamma   90.00
#
_symmetry.space_group_name_H-M   'P 1'
#
loop_
_entity.id
_entity.type
_entity.pdbx_description
1 polymer ?
#
loop_
_entity_poly.entity_id
_entity_poly.type
_entity_poly.pdbx_seq_one_letter_code
_entity_poly.pdbx_strand_id
1 'polypeptide(L)'
;YQQHFGPVDYSFNIGKAHVVFMKDMIYEGKTPYGTEGHNYAQGILDHQLEWLKKDLAAVEDKENKLIIMCVHIPLRGTGNGSKNYRAVVNEMLKFKEAHVLSGHHHGVYNHIPSSDKTVGGKTFYDHNQVAAAGAWWKSHLNPDGSPNGYMVYNISGNTIADYAYKGTNQDAGYQMRVYDGGFTYSAPSPWWNYNNWKQ
;
A
#
# COMPACT_ATOMS: atom_id res chain seq x y z
N TYR A 1 11.55 -3.61 18.78
CA TYR A 1 11.53 -3.61 17.31
C TYR A 1 12.80 -2.96 16.76
N GLN A 2 13.01 -1.66 17.02
CA GLN A 2 14.12 -0.87 16.43
C GLN A 2 15.52 -1.41 16.72
N GLN A 3 15.73 -2.05 17.87
CA GLN A 3 17.02 -2.69 18.20
C GLN A 3 17.38 -3.87 17.27
N HIS A 4 16.38 -4.52 16.66
CA HIS A 4 16.59 -5.69 15.81
C HIS A 4 16.40 -5.41 14.32
N PHE A 5 15.51 -4.46 13.97
CA PHE A 5 15.09 -4.21 12.59
C PHE A 5 15.45 -2.81 12.08
N GLY A 6 16.05 -1.98 12.93
CA GLY A 6 16.39 -0.59 12.57
C GLY A 6 15.24 0.39 12.71
N PRO A 7 15.38 1.61 12.18
CA PRO A 7 14.37 2.65 12.25
C PRO A 7 13.10 2.25 11.49
N VAL A 8 11.97 2.78 11.92
CA VAL A 8 10.67 2.56 11.25
C VAL A 8 10.46 3.47 10.05
N ASP A 9 11.12 4.62 10.04
CA ASP A 9 11.15 5.55 8.91
C ASP A 9 12.57 5.55 8.36
N TYR A 10 12.72 5.19 7.09
CA TYR A 10 14.03 5.16 6.42
C TYR A 10 13.86 5.20 4.90
N SER A 11 14.95 5.50 4.21
CA SER A 11 14.99 5.52 2.76
C SER A 11 16.30 4.97 2.23
N PHE A 12 16.31 4.63 0.96
CA PHE A 12 17.53 4.28 0.21
C PHE A 12 17.34 4.53 -1.29
N ASN A 13 18.45 4.61 -1.99
CA ASN A 13 18.45 4.69 -3.44
C ASN A 13 18.89 3.35 -4.06
N ILE A 14 18.22 2.97 -5.13
CA ILE A 14 18.63 1.87 -5.99
C ILE A 14 18.51 2.28 -7.46
N GLY A 15 19.63 2.48 -8.13
CA GLY A 15 19.65 3.05 -9.47
C GLY A 15 18.94 4.40 -9.53
N LYS A 16 17.90 4.51 -10.38
CA LYS A 16 17.08 5.73 -10.51
C LYS A 16 15.80 5.69 -9.68
N ALA A 17 15.67 4.76 -8.74
CA ALA A 17 14.56 4.71 -7.82
C ALA A 17 15.00 5.17 -6.42
N HIS A 18 14.19 6.04 -5.80
CA HIS A 18 14.25 6.39 -4.40
C HIS A 18 13.12 5.68 -3.66
N VAL A 19 13.45 4.88 -2.67
CA VAL A 19 12.47 4.07 -1.91
C VAL A 19 12.42 4.57 -0.49
N VAL A 20 11.21 4.84 -0.01
CA VAL A 20 10.94 5.39 1.33
C VAL A 20 10.00 4.45 2.07
N PHE A 21 10.34 4.10 3.29
CA PHE A 21 9.47 3.39 4.22
C PHE A 21 9.06 4.33 5.34
N MET A 22 7.75 4.42 5.61
CA MET A 22 7.24 5.26 6.68
C MET A 22 6.14 4.58 7.47
N LYS A 23 6.18 4.77 8.77
CA LYS A 23 5.07 4.42 9.65
C LYS A 23 3.97 5.46 9.49
N ASP A 24 2.77 5.01 9.14
CA ASP A 24 1.59 5.86 8.91
C ASP A 24 0.44 5.57 9.89
N MET A 25 0.70 4.80 10.93
CA MET A 25 -0.22 4.57 12.05
C MET A 25 0.16 5.44 13.24
N ILE A 26 -0.76 6.31 13.68
CA ILE A 26 -0.66 7.12 14.87
C ILE A 26 -1.43 6.40 15.97
N TYR A 27 -0.70 5.82 16.93
CA TYR A 27 -1.31 5.12 18.05
C TYR A 27 -1.87 6.13 19.07
N GLU A 28 -3.14 6.00 19.41
CA GLU A 28 -3.86 6.94 20.29
C GLU A 28 -4.13 6.37 21.70
N GLY A 29 -3.53 5.25 22.03
CA GLY A 29 -3.65 4.63 23.35
C GLY A 29 -4.36 3.28 23.32
N LYS A 30 -4.53 2.67 24.50
CA LYS A 30 -5.23 1.38 24.63
C LYS A 30 -6.73 1.61 24.72
N THR A 31 -7.50 0.95 23.87
CA THR A 31 -8.89 0.69 24.17
C THR A 31 -9.00 -0.38 25.26
N PRO A 32 -9.99 -0.35 26.15
CA PRO A 32 -10.23 -1.42 27.07
C PRO A 32 -10.36 -2.77 26.33
N TYR A 33 -9.76 -3.81 26.89
CA TYR A 33 -9.84 -5.16 26.31
C TYR A 33 -11.30 -5.56 26.09
N GLY A 34 -11.64 -5.96 24.87
CA GLY A 34 -13.01 -6.36 24.51
C GLY A 34 -13.86 -5.28 23.86
N THR A 35 -13.38 -4.06 23.71
CA THR A 35 -14.02 -3.09 22.84
C THR A 35 -13.47 -3.26 21.40
N GLU A 36 -14.35 -3.45 20.43
CA GLU A 36 -13.98 -3.46 19.03
C GLU A 36 -13.45 -2.08 18.65
N GLY A 37 -12.23 -2.05 18.17
CA GLY A 37 -11.60 -0.85 17.68
C GLY A 37 -10.16 -0.72 18.13
N HIS A 38 -9.30 -0.56 17.15
CA HIS A 38 -7.91 -0.20 17.41
C HIS A 38 -7.84 1.31 17.55
N ASN A 39 -7.30 1.77 18.66
CA ASN A 39 -7.18 3.19 18.94
C ASN A 39 -5.98 3.76 18.16
N TYR A 40 -6.14 3.93 16.88
CA TYR A 40 -5.15 4.57 16.01
C TYR A 40 -5.83 5.42 14.95
N ALA A 41 -5.14 6.48 14.55
CA ALA A 41 -5.48 7.27 13.38
C ALA A 41 -4.47 7.00 12.26
N GLN A 42 -4.91 7.17 11.03
CA GLN A 42 -4.03 7.18 9.87
C GLN A 42 -3.35 8.54 9.74
N GLY A 43 -2.07 8.54 9.44
CA GLY A 43 -1.36 9.77 9.10
C GLY A 43 0.13 9.71 9.34
N ILE A 44 0.80 10.74 8.87
CA ILE A 44 2.22 11.00 9.06
C ILE A 44 2.35 12.12 10.08
N LEU A 45 3.13 11.93 11.12
CA LEU A 45 3.37 12.95 12.14
C LEU A 45 4.22 14.11 11.58
N ASP A 46 4.12 15.28 12.20
CA ASP A 46 4.79 16.47 11.66
C ASP A 46 6.31 16.30 11.59
N HIS A 47 6.93 15.65 12.59
CA HIS A 47 8.36 15.37 12.56
C HIS A 47 8.75 14.36 11.47
N GLN A 48 7.88 13.40 11.14
CA GLN A 48 8.08 12.48 10.02
C GLN A 48 7.99 13.21 8.68
N LEU A 49 7.01 14.12 8.54
CA LEU A 49 6.90 14.95 7.34
C LEU A 49 8.14 15.84 7.15
N GLU A 50 8.65 16.44 8.22
CA GLU A 50 9.86 17.25 8.15
C GLU A 50 11.10 16.40 7.81
N TRP A 51 11.19 15.20 8.35
CA TRP A 51 12.22 14.25 7.96
C TRP A 51 12.11 13.90 6.48
N LEU A 52 10.91 13.54 6.00
CA LEU A 52 10.67 13.22 4.59
C LEU A 52 11.07 14.38 3.66
N LYS A 53 10.69 15.60 3.99
CA LYS A 53 11.07 16.78 3.20
C LYS A 53 12.59 16.94 3.09
N LYS A 54 13.32 16.71 4.18
CA LYS A 54 14.79 16.77 4.19
C LYS A 54 15.42 15.65 3.37
N ASP A 55 14.91 14.44 3.56
CA ASP A 55 15.34 13.27 2.80
C ASP A 55 15.13 13.48 1.30
N LEU A 56 13.92 13.83 0.90
CA LEU A 56 13.62 14.09 -0.50
C LEU A 56 14.33 15.33 -1.06
N ALA A 57 14.66 16.33 -0.23
CA ALA A 57 15.44 17.48 -0.66
C ALA A 57 16.87 17.07 -1.06
N ALA A 58 17.44 16.08 -0.40
CA ALA A 58 18.77 15.56 -0.68
C ALA A 58 18.84 14.69 -1.96
N VAL A 59 17.70 14.28 -2.50
CA VAL A 59 17.67 13.54 -3.77
C VAL A 59 17.87 14.50 -4.93
N GLU A 60 18.96 14.35 -5.64
CA GLU A 60 19.24 15.09 -6.87
C GLU A 60 18.44 14.56 -8.06
N ASP A 61 18.17 15.40 -9.06
CA ASP A 61 17.55 15.02 -10.35
C ASP A 61 16.22 14.24 -10.18
N LYS A 62 15.35 14.71 -9.27
CA LYS A 62 14.05 14.07 -8.93
C LYS A 62 13.14 13.88 -10.13
N GLU A 63 13.11 14.86 -11.02
CA GLU A 63 12.29 14.86 -12.24
C GLU A 63 12.65 13.74 -13.21
N ASN A 64 13.81 13.09 -13.00
CA ASN A 64 14.27 11.93 -13.74
C ASN A 64 14.34 10.66 -12.89
N LYS A 65 13.76 10.68 -11.68
CA LYS A 65 13.74 9.53 -10.75
C LYS A 65 12.33 9.07 -10.41
N LEU A 66 12.24 7.79 -10.15
CA LEU A 66 11.06 7.13 -9.57
C LEU A 66 11.10 7.30 -8.05
N ILE A 67 9.95 7.60 -7.42
CA ILE A 67 9.78 7.44 -5.98
C ILE A 67 8.77 6.33 -5.67
N ILE A 68 9.13 5.46 -4.73
CA ILE A 68 8.26 4.43 -4.19
C ILE A 68 8.15 4.65 -2.69
N MET A 69 6.95 4.89 -2.19
CA MET A 69 6.69 4.99 -0.75
C MET A 69 5.97 3.74 -0.27
N CYS A 70 6.52 3.10 0.75
CA CYS A 70 5.93 1.95 1.41
C CYS A 70 5.34 2.37 2.75
N VAL A 71 4.05 2.17 2.93
CA VAL A 71 3.26 2.47 4.13
C VAL A 71 2.34 1.31 4.46
N HIS A 72 1.74 1.30 5.65
CA HIS A 72 0.76 0.27 5.97
C HIS A 72 -0.63 0.61 5.42
N ILE A 73 -1.12 1.83 5.63
CA ILE A 73 -2.46 2.27 5.22
C ILE A 73 -2.37 3.06 3.91
N PRO A 74 -3.25 2.80 2.92
CA PRO A 74 -3.22 3.53 1.66
C PRO A 74 -3.29 5.05 1.84
N LEU A 75 -2.40 5.80 1.18
CA LEU A 75 -2.38 7.27 1.25
C LEU A 75 -3.55 7.93 0.54
N ARG A 76 -4.34 7.22 -0.22
CA ARG A 76 -5.51 7.77 -0.90
C ARG A 76 -6.62 8.27 0.02
N GLY A 77 -6.42 8.22 1.32
CA GLY A 77 -7.27 8.66 2.41
C GLY A 77 -8.68 9.10 2.05
N THR A 78 -9.65 8.45 2.62
CA THR A 78 -11.04 8.86 2.51
C THR A 78 -11.24 10.15 3.26
N GLY A 79 -11.25 11.28 2.57
CA GLY A 79 -11.65 12.55 3.18
C GLY A 79 -10.62 13.17 4.11
N ASN A 80 -11.07 14.06 4.96
CA ASN A 80 -10.29 14.99 5.79
C ASN A 80 -9.49 14.38 6.95
N GLY A 81 -9.27 13.07 6.97
CA GLY A 81 -8.80 12.38 8.17
C GLY A 81 -7.33 12.01 8.25
N SER A 82 -6.62 11.94 7.15
CA SER A 82 -5.21 11.52 7.20
C SER A 82 -4.29 12.70 7.41
N LYS A 83 -3.68 12.76 8.59
CA LYS A 83 -2.73 13.81 8.94
C LYS A 83 -1.58 13.86 7.92
N ASN A 84 -1.31 15.05 7.39
CA ASN A 84 -0.22 15.35 6.46
C ASN A 84 -0.25 14.63 5.10
N TYR A 85 -1.30 13.87 4.79
CA TYR A 85 -1.43 13.14 3.54
C TYR A 85 -1.12 13.99 2.29
N ARG A 86 -1.80 15.14 2.16
CA ARG A 86 -1.62 16.02 0.98
C ARG A 86 -0.20 16.55 0.86
N ALA A 87 0.43 16.89 1.99
CA ALA A 87 1.80 17.37 2.00
C ALA A 87 2.79 16.29 1.53
N VAL A 88 2.60 15.05 1.99
CA VAL A 88 3.40 13.90 1.55
C VAL A 88 3.27 13.68 0.05
N VAL A 89 2.04 13.64 -0.47
CA VAL A 89 1.79 13.47 -1.91
C VAL A 89 2.42 14.60 -2.72
N ASN A 90 2.33 15.83 -2.26
CA ASN A 90 2.95 16.98 -2.94
C ASN A 90 4.47 16.83 -3.03
N GLU A 91 5.13 16.30 -2.01
CA GLU A 91 6.57 16.03 -2.06
C GLU A 91 6.90 14.91 -3.06
N MET A 92 6.13 13.83 -3.08
CA MET A 92 6.32 12.71 -3.99
C MET A 92 6.14 13.13 -5.46
N LEU A 93 5.19 14.00 -5.75
CA LEU A 93 4.89 14.45 -7.11
C LEU A 93 5.95 15.38 -7.71
N LYS A 94 7.01 15.71 -6.97
CA LYS A 94 8.21 16.36 -7.51
C LYS A 94 9.06 15.39 -8.33
N PHE A 95 8.85 14.09 -8.19
CA PHE A 95 9.54 13.05 -8.94
C PHE A 95 8.91 12.84 -10.33
N LYS A 96 9.62 12.11 -11.20
CA LYS A 96 9.10 11.75 -12.52
C LYS A 96 7.82 10.89 -12.39
N GLU A 97 7.88 9.91 -11.55
CA GLU A 97 6.81 8.94 -11.31
C GLU A 97 6.75 8.61 -9.82
N ALA A 98 5.55 8.51 -9.26
CA ALA A 98 5.32 8.32 -7.84
C ALA A 98 4.37 7.15 -7.58
N HIS A 99 4.81 6.19 -6.78
CA HIS A 99 4.03 5.03 -6.37
C HIS A 99 3.96 4.90 -4.85
N VAL A 100 2.81 4.50 -4.36
CA VAL A 100 2.57 4.10 -2.97
C VAL A 100 2.27 2.62 -2.94
N LEU A 101 3.01 1.87 -2.15
CA LEU A 101 2.75 0.46 -1.87
C LEU A 101 2.19 0.35 -0.46
N SER A 102 0.99 -0.17 -0.33
CA SER A 102 0.27 -0.24 0.94
C SER A 102 -0.39 -1.60 1.15
N GLY A 103 -0.97 -1.82 2.32
CA GLY A 103 -1.73 -3.00 2.69
C GLY A 103 -3.07 -2.62 3.33
N HIS A 104 -3.32 -3.09 4.54
CA HIS A 104 -4.43 -2.74 5.42
C HIS A 104 -5.82 -3.22 4.98
N HIS A 105 -6.20 -3.02 3.74
CA HIS A 105 -7.55 -3.34 3.25
C HIS A 105 -7.77 -4.82 2.92
N HIS A 106 -6.72 -5.64 3.02
CA HIS A 106 -6.77 -7.08 2.79
C HIS A 106 -7.35 -7.47 1.41
N GLY A 107 -7.14 -6.63 0.41
CA GLY A 107 -7.53 -6.86 -0.97
C GLY A 107 -6.46 -6.38 -1.93
N VAL A 108 -6.41 -6.94 -3.13
CA VAL A 108 -5.48 -6.52 -4.19
C VAL A 108 -6.18 -5.51 -5.10
N TYR A 109 -5.69 -4.31 -5.14
CA TYR A 109 -6.16 -3.32 -6.11
C TYR A 109 -5.10 -2.29 -6.42
N ASN A 110 -5.23 -1.72 -7.60
CA ASN A 110 -4.42 -0.60 -8.05
C ASN A 110 -5.34 0.58 -8.32
N HIS A 111 -5.00 1.73 -7.78
CA HIS A 111 -5.82 2.91 -7.85
C HIS A 111 -5.04 4.08 -8.43
N ILE A 112 -5.61 4.71 -9.43
CA ILE A 112 -5.18 6.01 -9.94
C ILE A 112 -6.11 7.04 -9.30
N PRO A 113 -5.60 7.92 -8.44
CA PRO A 113 -6.43 8.91 -7.78
C PRO A 113 -7.12 9.84 -8.79
N SER A 114 -8.27 10.34 -8.40
CA SER A 114 -9.02 11.34 -9.16
C SER A 114 -8.24 12.66 -9.27
N SER A 115 -8.71 13.55 -10.14
CA SER A 115 -8.05 14.82 -10.48
C SER A 115 -7.76 15.75 -9.29
N ASP A 116 -8.52 15.64 -8.19
CA ASP A 116 -8.29 16.39 -6.95
C ASP A 116 -6.98 16.01 -6.23
N LYS A 117 -6.40 14.87 -6.58
CA LYS A 117 -5.12 14.36 -6.07
C LYS A 117 -3.98 14.54 -7.05
N THR A 118 -4.19 15.34 -8.07
CA THR A 118 -3.19 15.67 -9.06
C THR A 118 -2.58 17.04 -8.75
N VAL A 119 -1.27 17.12 -8.76
CA VAL A 119 -0.53 18.38 -8.60
C VAL A 119 0.30 18.64 -9.85
N GLY A 120 0.12 19.80 -10.45
CA GLY A 120 0.86 20.19 -11.67
C GLY A 120 0.66 19.21 -12.84
N GLY A 121 -0.52 18.61 -12.97
CA GLY A 121 -0.81 17.62 -14.00
C GLY A 121 -0.25 16.21 -13.71
N LYS A 122 0.44 16.01 -12.60
CA LYS A 122 0.97 14.71 -12.19
C LYS A 122 0.06 14.03 -11.19
N THR A 123 -0.04 12.72 -11.25
CA THR A 123 -0.75 11.87 -10.30
C THR A 123 0.18 10.82 -9.72
N PHE A 124 -0.17 10.24 -8.59
CA PHE A 124 0.53 9.07 -8.05
C PHE A 124 -0.31 7.81 -8.24
N TYR A 125 0.34 6.66 -8.18
CA TYR A 125 -0.29 5.35 -8.26
C TYR A 125 -0.31 4.72 -6.88
N ASP A 126 -1.47 4.25 -6.44
CA ASP A 126 -1.67 3.61 -5.14
C ASP A 126 -1.95 2.12 -5.34
N HIS A 127 -1.08 1.29 -4.81
CA HIS A 127 -1.15 -0.17 -4.90
C HIS A 127 -1.40 -0.75 -3.52
N ASN A 128 -2.59 -1.30 -3.31
CA ASN A 128 -2.89 -2.02 -2.09
C ASN A 128 -2.66 -3.51 -2.27
N GLN A 129 -2.01 -4.12 -1.32
CA GLN A 129 -1.58 -5.51 -1.35
C GLN A 129 -2.20 -6.30 -0.20
N VAL A 130 -2.23 -7.61 -0.37
CA VAL A 130 -2.65 -8.55 0.67
C VAL A 130 -1.45 -9.17 1.35
N ALA A 131 -1.68 -9.74 2.53
CA ALA A 131 -0.67 -10.51 3.22
C ALA A 131 -0.39 -11.83 2.49
N ALA A 132 0.87 -12.22 2.41
CA ALA A 132 1.29 -13.50 1.84
C ALA A 132 0.72 -14.71 2.59
N ALA A 133 0.38 -14.55 3.86
CA ALA A 133 -0.21 -15.57 4.71
C ALA A 133 -1.75 -15.49 4.80
N GLY A 134 -2.38 -14.59 4.04
CA GLY A 134 -3.81 -14.35 4.04
C GLY A 134 -4.29 -13.41 5.13
N ALA A 135 -5.47 -12.87 4.95
CA ALA A 135 -6.13 -12.08 5.95
C ALA A 135 -6.45 -12.94 7.18
N TRP A 136 -6.10 -12.44 8.36
CA TRP A 136 -6.44 -13.08 9.64
C TRP A 136 -5.81 -14.47 9.88
N TRP A 137 -4.83 -14.89 9.07
CA TRP A 137 -4.06 -16.12 9.27
C TRP A 137 -4.89 -17.42 9.29
N LYS A 138 -6.15 -17.36 8.87
CA LYS A 138 -7.11 -18.46 8.98
C LYS A 138 -7.57 -19.02 7.65
N SER A 139 -7.20 -18.40 6.55
CA SER A 139 -7.64 -18.79 5.22
C SER A 139 -6.48 -18.74 4.24
N HIS A 140 -6.57 -19.56 3.19
CA HIS A 140 -5.68 -19.50 2.03
C HIS A 140 -6.19 -18.53 0.95
N LEU A 141 -7.29 -17.84 1.22
CA LEU A 141 -7.89 -16.81 0.36
C LEU A 141 -8.09 -15.53 1.14
N ASN A 142 -7.95 -14.43 0.44
CA ASN A 142 -8.23 -13.10 0.95
C ASN A 142 -9.73 -12.75 0.77
N PRO A 143 -10.23 -11.70 1.43
CA PRO A 143 -11.63 -11.30 1.32
C PRO A 143 -12.10 -10.97 -0.09
N ASP A 144 -11.21 -10.57 -0.98
CA ASP A 144 -11.49 -10.29 -2.39
C ASP A 144 -11.44 -11.52 -3.28
N GLY A 145 -11.24 -12.71 -2.71
CA GLY A 145 -11.11 -13.97 -3.43
C GLY A 145 -9.73 -14.26 -3.98
N SER A 146 -8.78 -13.34 -3.86
CA SER A 146 -7.39 -13.59 -4.28
C SER A 146 -6.72 -14.61 -3.37
N PRO A 147 -5.86 -15.51 -3.88
CA PRO A 147 -5.07 -16.41 -3.06
C PRO A 147 -4.05 -15.64 -2.22
N ASN A 148 -3.49 -16.27 -1.19
CA ASN A 148 -2.34 -15.73 -0.50
C ASN A 148 -1.19 -15.51 -1.48
N GLY A 149 -0.54 -14.37 -1.39
CA GLY A 149 0.48 -14.03 -2.37
C GLY A 149 1.13 -12.68 -2.14
N TYR A 150 1.79 -12.20 -3.15
CA TYR A 150 2.52 -10.93 -3.13
C TYR A 150 2.57 -10.31 -4.53
N MET A 151 2.76 -9.01 -4.57
CA MET A 151 3.01 -8.31 -5.83
C MET A 151 4.49 -8.38 -6.20
N VAL A 152 4.75 -8.52 -7.48
CA VAL A 152 6.08 -8.40 -8.08
C VAL A 152 6.06 -7.17 -8.97
N TYR A 153 7.00 -6.27 -8.75
CA TYR A 153 7.18 -5.03 -9.52
C TYR A 153 8.49 -5.09 -10.29
N ASN A 154 8.43 -4.88 -11.59
CA ASN A 154 9.61 -4.78 -12.45
C ASN A 154 9.93 -3.31 -12.66
N ILE A 155 11.08 -2.88 -12.14
CA ILE A 155 11.57 -1.50 -12.27
C ILE A 155 12.56 -1.45 -13.44
N SER A 156 12.31 -0.59 -14.41
CA SER A 156 13.20 -0.31 -15.54
C SER A 156 13.63 1.16 -15.52
N GLY A 157 14.86 1.38 -15.14
CA GLY A 157 15.41 2.74 -15.01
C GLY A 157 14.66 3.55 -13.94
N ASN A 158 13.79 4.47 -14.38
CA ASN A 158 13.06 5.41 -13.52
C ASN A 158 11.53 5.26 -13.59
N THR A 159 11.05 4.07 -13.92
CA THR A 159 9.62 3.74 -14.01
C THR A 159 9.34 2.32 -13.53
N ILE A 160 8.13 2.06 -13.08
CA ILE A 160 7.62 0.69 -12.94
C ILE A 160 7.12 0.25 -14.31
N ALA A 161 7.87 -0.65 -14.95
CA ALA A 161 7.58 -1.14 -16.30
C ALA A 161 6.33 -2.03 -16.33
N ASP A 162 6.22 -2.91 -15.34
CA ASP A 162 5.06 -3.79 -15.14
C ASP A 162 4.99 -4.28 -13.70
N TYR A 163 3.85 -4.86 -13.35
CA TYR A 163 3.67 -5.55 -12.07
C TYR A 163 2.62 -6.65 -12.21
N ALA A 164 2.75 -7.70 -11.40
CA ALA A 164 1.84 -8.82 -11.38
C ALA A 164 1.66 -9.37 -9.96
N TYR A 165 0.46 -9.86 -9.67
CA TYR A 165 0.22 -10.60 -8.44
C TYR A 165 0.73 -12.03 -8.58
N LYS A 166 1.47 -12.51 -7.58
CA LYS A 166 1.99 -13.87 -7.53
C LYS A 166 1.38 -14.61 -6.34
N GLY A 167 0.46 -15.52 -6.61
CA GLY A 167 -0.04 -16.44 -5.58
C GLY A 167 1.07 -17.37 -5.08
N THR A 168 1.15 -17.60 -3.76
CA THR A 168 2.22 -18.40 -3.15
C THR A 168 2.29 -19.83 -3.73
N ASN A 169 1.14 -20.41 -4.05
CA ASN A 169 1.03 -21.78 -4.58
C ASN A 169 0.59 -21.81 -6.05
N GLN A 170 0.75 -20.71 -6.78
CA GLN A 170 0.35 -20.60 -8.17
C GLN A 170 1.55 -20.20 -9.03
N ASP A 171 1.53 -20.59 -10.31
CA ASP A 171 2.49 -20.08 -11.27
C ASP A 171 2.32 -18.58 -11.50
N ALA A 172 3.40 -17.89 -11.86
CA ALA A 172 3.37 -16.45 -12.12
C ALA A 172 2.41 -16.07 -13.25
N GLY A 173 2.21 -16.95 -14.22
CA GLY A 173 1.25 -16.77 -15.32
C GLY A 173 -0.21 -16.99 -14.94
N TYR A 174 -0.51 -17.47 -13.73
CA TYR A 174 -1.89 -17.68 -13.28
C TYR A 174 -2.47 -16.35 -12.75
N GLN A 175 -2.99 -15.53 -13.65
CA GLN A 175 -3.47 -14.18 -13.35
C GLN A 175 -5.00 -14.07 -13.39
N MET A 176 -5.70 -15.04 -13.95
CA MET A 176 -7.15 -15.01 -14.10
C MET A 176 -7.73 -16.42 -13.99
N ARG A 177 -8.90 -16.51 -13.40
CA ARG A 177 -9.73 -17.72 -13.43
C ARG A 177 -11.15 -17.34 -13.80
N VAL A 178 -11.70 -18.07 -14.75
CA VAL A 178 -13.09 -17.91 -15.17
C VAL A 178 -13.92 -19.06 -14.59
N TYR A 179 -15.03 -18.74 -13.97
CA TYR A 179 -16.02 -19.70 -13.49
C TYR A 179 -17.30 -19.57 -14.29
N ASP A 180 -18.04 -20.65 -14.46
CA ASP A 180 -19.40 -20.51 -14.96
C ASP A 180 -20.31 -19.86 -13.93
N GLY A 181 -21.44 -19.30 -14.36
CA GLY A 181 -22.35 -18.53 -13.49
C GLY A 181 -23.06 -19.35 -12.43
N GLY A 182 -22.88 -20.66 -12.40
CA GLY A 182 -23.43 -21.59 -11.38
C GLY A 182 -22.50 -21.81 -10.18
N PHE A 183 -21.24 -21.40 -10.28
CA PHE A 183 -20.27 -21.61 -9.21
C PHE A 183 -20.50 -20.64 -8.04
N THR A 184 -20.68 -21.19 -6.84
CA THR A 184 -20.80 -20.41 -5.61
C THR A 184 -19.56 -20.67 -4.75
N TYR A 185 -18.86 -19.60 -4.42
CA TYR A 185 -17.71 -19.65 -3.53
C TYR A 185 -18.07 -19.08 -2.16
N SER A 186 -17.78 -19.82 -1.10
CA SER A 186 -17.90 -19.34 0.28
C SER A 186 -16.52 -19.03 0.83
N ALA A 187 -16.21 -17.77 1.03
CA ALA A 187 -14.98 -17.36 1.70
C ALA A 187 -15.12 -17.65 3.22
N PRO A 188 -14.20 -18.41 3.82
CA PRO A 188 -14.23 -18.67 5.25
C PRO A 188 -13.67 -17.46 6.02
N SER A 189 -14.44 -16.38 6.13
CA SER A 189 -14.04 -15.23 6.94
C SER A 189 -15.01 -15.02 8.11
N PRO A 190 -14.51 -14.96 9.35
CA PRO A 190 -15.36 -14.69 10.51
C PRO A 190 -15.76 -13.21 10.65
N TRP A 191 -15.13 -12.30 9.90
CA TRP A 191 -15.29 -10.86 10.07
C TRP A 191 -16.18 -10.19 9.03
N TRP A 192 -16.31 -10.83 7.87
CA TRP A 192 -17.05 -10.28 6.75
C TRP A 192 -18.07 -11.32 6.36
N ASN A 193 -19.31 -10.95 6.32
CA ASN A 193 -20.39 -11.82 5.89
C ASN A 193 -20.35 -12.00 4.36
N TYR A 194 -19.21 -12.46 3.84
CA TYR A 194 -19.06 -12.85 2.44
C TYR A 194 -19.73 -14.20 2.19
N ASN A 195 -20.96 -14.33 2.66
CA ASN A 195 -21.76 -15.49 2.35
C ASN A 195 -22.19 -15.37 0.89
N ASN A 196 -21.65 -16.23 0.07
CA ASN A 196 -22.04 -16.43 -1.33
C ASN A 196 -21.51 -15.36 -2.32
N TRP A 197 -20.27 -15.50 -2.72
CA TRP A 197 -19.83 -14.90 -3.97
C TRP A 197 -20.35 -15.77 -5.12
N LYS A 198 -21.27 -15.23 -5.92
CA LYS A 198 -21.52 -15.72 -7.27
C LYS A 198 -20.49 -15.03 -8.17
N GLN A 199 -19.59 -15.80 -8.69
CA GLN A 199 -18.67 -15.37 -9.75
C GLN A 199 -19.18 -15.85 -11.09
#